data_114d41ef08e3364c1771ef96380f7ba3
#
_entry.id   114d41ef08e3364c1771ef96380f7ba3
#
_cell.length_a   1.000
_cell.length_b   1.000
_cell.length_c   1.000
_cell.angle_alpha   90.00
_cell.angle_beta   90.00
_cell.angle_gamma   90.00
#
_symmetry.space_group_name_H-M   'P 1'
#
loop_
_entity.id
_entity.type
_entity.pdbx_description
1 polymer ?
#
loop_
_entity_poly.entity_id
_entity_poly.type
_entity_poly.pdbx_seq_one_letter_code
_entity_poly.pdbx_strand_id
1 'polypeptide(L)'
;TLRDFLSETDWRLEASDSQNWYLHGLAQDQLHTTLLSRVCGKPVSDYLPRGRAAAQWMQRSNEMQMLLHSHPVNQERAARGLPAVNSVWISGGGVLPEARRAPFAQVYCDDPLLRGLALWSGAATDSPPHDAGGLPPGAAAGRRVLLVLDACLAAAAYGDAQQWSEIVARYERDWFAPLLQALSARRLQALELVALNGYRYRLRRGDLWRFWRRSVRWRDALAAASA
;
A
#
# COMPACT_ATOMS: atom_id res chain seq x y z
N THR A 1 3.27 -27.45 1.62
CA THR A 1 3.62 -27.22 3.03
C THR A 1 2.61 -26.40 3.80
N LEU A 2 2.58 -25.03 3.73
CA LEU A 2 1.55 -24.28 4.49
C LEU A 2 0.13 -24.52 3.95
N ARG A 3 -0.03 -24.69 2.66
CA ARG A 3 -1.33 -25.07 2.07
C ARG A 3 -1.79 -26.43 2.57
N ASP A 4 -0.90 -27.43 2.58
CA ASP A 4 -1.21 -28.78 3.03
C ASP A 4 -1.52 -28.78 4.54
N PHE A 5 -0.76 -28.05 5.33
CA PHE A 5 -1.00 -27.85 6.76
C PHE A 5 -2.38 -27.26 7.04
N LEU A 6 -2.79 -26.23 6.28
CA LEU A 6 -4.10 -25.60 6.45
C LEU A 6 -5.24 -26.41 5.84
N SER A 7 -4.98 -27.36 4.90
CA SER A 7 -6.01 -28.22 4.33
C SER A 7 -6.62 -29.21 5.33
N GLU A 8 -5.95 -29.44 6.47
CA GLU A 8 -6.50 -30.22 7.60
C GLU A 8 -7.56 -29.42 8.40
N THR A 9 -7.81 -28.17 8.03
CA THR A 9 -8.80 -27.29 8.64
C THR A 9 -9.86 -26.90 7.61
N ASP A 10 -10.92 -26.20 8.04
CA ASP A 10 -11.89 -25.58 7.12
C ASP A 10 -11.32 -24.37 6.37
N TRP A 11 -10.04 -24.06 6.56
CA TRP A 11 -9.39 -22.90 5.99
C TRP A 11 -8.68 -23.26 4.68
N ARG A 12 -8.89 -22.47 3.66
CA ARG A 12 -8.22 -22.63 2.37
C ARG A 12 -7.29 -21.46 2.11
N LEU A 13 -6.01 -21.77 1.88
CA LEU A 13 -4.98 -20.80 1.53
C LEU A 13 -4.78 -20.73 0.03
N GLU A 14 -4.90 -19.53 -0.52
CA GLU A 14 -4.62 -19.21 -1.91
C GLU A 14 -3.48 -18.20 -1.99
N ALA A 15 -2.39 -18.59 -2.66
CA ALA A 15 -1.25 -17.70 -2.89
C ALA A 15 -1.45 -16.96 -4.22
N SER A 16 -1.58 -15.65 -4.16
CA SER A 16 -1.66 -14.78 -5.33
C SER A 16 -0.27 -14.48 -5.88
N ASP A 17 0.66 -14.19 -4.97
CA ASP A 17 2.06 -13.92 -5.28
C ASP A 17 2.97 -14.41 -4.13
N SER A 18 4.26 -14.06 -4.17
CA SER A 18 5.23 -14.47 -3.16
C SER A 18 5.03 -13.81 -1.79
N GLN A 19 4.28 -12.73 -1.71
CA GLN A 19 4.10 -11.93 -0.49
C GLN A 19 2.66 -11.91 0.01
N ASN A 20 1.67 -12.02 -0.89
CA ASN A 20 0.25 -11.86 -0.58
C ASN A 20 -0.50 -13.18 -0.78
N TRP A 21 -1.08 -13.67 0.31
CA TRP A 21 -1.86 -14.89 0.33
C TRP A 21 -3.25 -14.60 0.91
N TYR A 22 -4.25 -15.28 0.41
CA TYR A 22 -5.64 -15.12 0.84
C TYR A 22 -6.08 -16.35 1.61
N LEU A 23 -6.65 -16.12 2.78
CA LEU A 23 -7.19 -17.17 3.65
C LEU A 23 -8.72 -17.11 3.62
N HIS A 24 -9.34 -18.17 3.19
CA HIS A 24 -10.79 -18.36 3.16
C HIS A 24 -11.24 -19.28 4.31
N GLY A 25 -12.51 -19.15 4.75
CA GLY A 25 -13.11 -20.02 5.75
C GLY A 25 -13.17 -19.42 7.16
N LEU A 26 -12.59 -18.23 7.40
CA LEU A 26 -12.77 -17.51 8.65
C LEU A 26 -14.08 -16.71 8.63
N ALA A 27 -14.94 -16.90 9.63
CA ALA A 27 -16.12 -16.08 9.77
C ALA A 27 -15.75 -14.63 10.16
N GLN A 28 -16.47 -13.68 9.59
CA GLN A 28 -16.14 -12.25 9.62
C GLN A 28 -16.01 -11.64 11.03
N ASP A 29 -16.81 -12.12 11.98
CA ASP A 29 -16.91 -11.59 13.35
C ASP A 29 -15.99 -12.30 14.35
N GLN A 30 -15.25 -13.31 13.92
CA GLN A 30 -14.45 -14.15 14.82
C GLN A 30 -13.04 -13.62 15.05
N LEU A 31 -12.49 -12.83 14.13
CA LEU A 31 -11.10 -12.38 14.20
C LEU A 31 -10.96 -10.91 13.81
N HIS A 32 -10.58 -10.09 14.76
CA HIS A 32 -10.22 -8.69 14.53
C HIS A 32 -8.73 -8.58 14.31
N THR A 33 -8.32 -8.06 13.17
CA THR A 33 -6.93 -7.99 12.72
C THR A 33 -6.49 -6.56 12.48
N THR A 34 -5.18 -6.33 12.48
CA THR A 34 -4.58 -5.03 12.20
C THR A 34 -3.83 -5.09 10.87
N LEU A 35 -4.00 -4.08 10.03
CA LEU A 35 -3.28 -3.98 8.76
C LEU A 35 -1.76 -3.95 8.98
N LEU A 36 -1.01 -4.66 8.16
CA LEU A 36 0.44 -4.75 8.26
C LEU A 36 1.11 -3.37 8.24
N SER A 37 0.63 -2.44 7.43
CA SER A 37 1.13 -1.06 7.34
C SER A 37 1.08 -0.28 8.66
N ARG A 38 0.22 -0.68 9.60
CA ARG A 38 0.13 -0.07 10.94
C ARG A 38 1.09 -0.69 11.94
N VAL A 39 1.61 -1.87 11.64
CA VAL A 39 2.42 -2.69 12.56
C VAL A 39 3.90 -2.62 12.23
N CYS A 40 4.27 -2.42 10.97
CA CYS A 40 5.67 -2.31 10.55
C CYS A 40 6.43 -1.30 11.41
N GLY A 41 7.60 -1.73 11.93
CA GLY A 41 8.46 -0.92 12.79
C GLY A 41 7.99 -0.77 14.24
N LYS A 42 6.96 -1.53 14.68
CA LYS A 42 6.41 -1.46 16.04
C LYS A 42 6.43 -2.83 16.74
N PRO A 43 6.36 -2.87 18.08
CA PRO A 43 6.21 -4.13 18.81
C PRO A 43 4.93 -4.87 18.37
N VAL A 44 5.09 -6.12 17.95
CA VAL A 44 4.01 -6.95 17.38
C VAL A 44 2.95 -7.31 18.43
N SER A 45 3.33 -7.45 19.70
CA SER A 45 2.45 -7.85 20.81
C SER A 45 1.16 -7.05 20.92
N ASP A 46 1.24 -5.74 20.64
CA ASP A 46 0.13 -4.81 20.81
C ASP A 46 -0.94 -4.93 19.70
N TYR A 47 -0.58 -5.59 18.60
CA TYR A 47 -1.34 -5.68 17.35
C TYR A 47 -1.79 -7.10 17.00
N LEU A 48 -1.53 -8.06 17.89
CA LEU A 48 -1.97 -9.44 17.71
C LEU A 48 -3.48 -9.53 17.49
N PRO A 49 -3.94 -10.47 16.68
CA PRO A 49 -5.36 -10.68 16.42
C PRO A 49 -6.17 -10.89 17.72
N ARG A 50 -7.38 -10.33 17.74
CA ARG A 50 -8.32 -10.42 18.87
C ARG A 50 -9.65 -11.02 18.40
N GLY A 51 -10.46 -11.51 19.33
CA GLY A 51 -11.76 -12.10 19.04
C GLY A 51 -11.84 -13.58 19.40
N ARG A 52 -12.96 -14.22 19.07
CA ARG A 52 -13.25 -15.62 19.48
C ARG A 52 -12.26 -16.62 18.86
N ALA A 53 -11.83 -16.40 17.62
CA ALA A 53 -10.89 -17.26 16.92
C ALA A 53 -9.41 -16.88 17.19
N ALA A 54 -9.13 -15.88 18.03
CA ALA A 54 -7.76 -15.41 18.26
C ALA A 54 -6.83 -16.51 18.81
N ALA A 55 -7.30 -17.29 19.79
CA ALA A 55 -6.51 -18.38 20.37
C ALA A 55 -6.21 -19.47 19.32
N GLN A 56 -7.21 -19.87 18.54
CA GLN A 56 -7.03 -20.83 17.47
C GLN A 56 -6.06 -20.32 16.40
N TRP A 57 -6.20 -19.05 16.01
CA TRP A 57 -5.26 -18.45 15.06
C TRP A 57 -3.83 -18.41 15.62
N MET A 58 -3.65 -18.00 16.87
CA MET A 58 -2.31 -17.94 17.50
C MET A 58 -1.66 -19.32 17.57
N GLN A 59 -2.43 -20.36 17.91
CA GLN A 59 -1.93 -21.73 17.89
C GLN A 59 -1.45 -22.10 16.47
N ARG A 60 -2.27 -21.90 15.45
CA ARG A 60 -1.93 -22.19 14.05
C ARG A 60 -0.74 -21.35 13.55
N SER A 61 -0.68 -20.08 13.96
CA SER A 61 0.45 -19.22 13.64
C SER A 61 1.76 -19.76 14.21
N ASN A 62 1.76 -20.25 15.45
CA ASN A 62 2.93 -20.86 16.06
C ASN A 62 3.35 -22.17 15.33
N GLU A 63 2.39 -22.99 14.97
CA GLU A 63 2.65 -24.21 14.18
C GLU A 63 3.23 -23.88 12.80
N MET A 64 2.71 -22.85 12.12
CA MET A 64 3.27 -22.33 10.86
C MET A 64 4.70 -21.79 11.04
N GLN A 65 5.00 -21.10 12.16
CA GLN A 65 6.35 -20.65 12.43
C GLN A 65 7.32 -21.82 12.58
N MET A 66 6.93 -22.89 13.26
CA MET A 66 7.74 -24.10 13.40
C MET A 66 7.99 -24.75 12.04
N LEU A 67 6.98 -24.87 11.18
CA LEU A 67 7.11 -25.39 9.83
C LEU A 67 8.04 -24.52 8.97
N LEU A 68 7.93 -23.22 9.07
CA LEU A 68 8.77 -22.28 8.32
C LEU A 68 10.22 -22.31 8.81
N HIS A 69 10.45 -22.48 10.12
CA HIS A 69 11.79 -22.50 10.71
C HIS A 69 12.69 -23.55 10.07
N SER A 70 12.18 -24.77 9.86
CA SER A 70 12.91 -25.88 9.27
C SER A 70 12.78 -25.99 7.76
N HIS A 71 12.04 -25.11 7.10
CA HIS A 71 11.71 -25.22 5.69
C HIS A 71 12.93 -24.97 4.79
N PRO A 72 13.17 -25.79 3.74
CA PRO A 72 14.30 -25.64 2.82
C PRO A 72 14.42 -24.24 2.21
N VAL A 73 13.29 -23.56 1.95
CA VAL A 73 13.29 -22.20 1.43
C VAL A 73 14.09 -21.22 2.31
N ASN A 74 14.10 -21.41 3.62
CA ASN A 74 14.87 -20.56 4.52
C ASN A 74 16.37 -20.87 4.48
N GLN A 75 16.75 -22.13 4.21
CA GLN A 75 18.13 -22.52 3.95
C GLN A 75 18.65 -21.86 2.68
N GLU A 76 17.88 -21.92 1.59
CA GLU A 76 18.20 -21.23 0.32
C GLU A 76 18.30 -19.71 0.50
N ARG A 77 17.38 -19.09 1.27
CA ARG A 77 17.41 -17.65 1.57
C ARG A 77 18.66 -17.28 2.36
N ALA A 78 19.01 -18.08 3.38
CA ALA A 78 20.21 -17.88 4.17
C ALA A 78 21.49 -17.97 3.33
N ALA A 79 21.56 -18.96 2.43
CA ALA A 79 22.68 -19.11 1.49
C ALA A 79 22.83 -17.90 0.53
N ARG A 80 21.75 -17.15 0.31
CA ARG A 80 21.73 -15.92 -0.52
C ARG A 80 21.85 -14.64 0.31
N GLY A 81 22.09 -14.72 1.63
CA GLY A 81 22.15 -13.56 2.54
C GLY A 81 20.79 -12.87 2.75
N LEU A 82 19.68 -13.54 2.45
CA LEU A 82 18.32 -12.99 2.61
C LEU A 82 17.76 -13.34 3.99
N PRO A 83 16.96 -12.46 4.61
CA PRO A 83 16.29 -12.75 5.87
C PRO A 83 15.37 -13.98 5.75
N ALA A 84 15.32 -14.80 6.78
CA ALA A 84 14.39 -15.92 6.85
C ALA A 84 12.93 -15.44 6.90
N VAL A 85 12.04 -16.22 6.29
CA VAL A 85 10.59 -16.06 6.44
C VAL A 85 10.14 -16.89 7.64
N ASN A 86 9.82 -16.24 8.75
CA ASN A 86 9.54 -16.93 10.02
C ASN A 86 8.06 -16.91 10.39
N SER A 87 7.24 -16.05 9.78
CA SER A 87 5.83 -15.94 10.13
C SER A 87 5.00 -15.37 8.99
N VAL A 88 3.69 -15.46 9.15
CA VAL A 88 2.70 -14.82 8.30
C VAL A 88 1.89 -13.83 9.13
N TRP A 89 1.53 -12.70 8.54
CA TRP A 89 0.68 -11.70 9.18
C TRP A 89 -0.72 -11.72 8.60
N ILE A 90 -1.74 -12.03 9.44
CA ILE A 90 -3.12 -12.01 9.00
C ILE A 90 -3.72 -10.60 9.13
N SER A 91 -4.37 -10.15 8.07
CA SER A 91 -5.06 -8.86 8.08
C SER A 91 -6.18 -8.78 7.03
N GLY A 92 -7.07 -7.82 7.17
CA GLY A 92 -8.05 -7.48 6.13
C GLY A 92 -9.22 -8.45 5.98
N GLY A 93 -9.56 -9.19 7.05
CA GLY A 93 -10.74 -10.07 7.04
C GLY A 93 -12.03 -9.29 6.83
N GLY A 94 -12.99 -9.88 6.12
CA GLY A 94 -14.30 -9.28 5.87
C GLY A 94 -15.06 -9.96 4.75
N VAL A 95 -16.28 -9.48 4.51
CA VAL A 95 -17.11 -9.85 3.36
C VAL A 95 -16.98 -8.76 2.31
N LEU A 96 -16.86 -9.16 1.05
CA LEU A 96 -16.79 -8.22 -0.07
C LEU A 96 -18.10 -7.40 -0.12
N PRO A 97 -18.04 -6.06 0.06
CA PRO A 97 -19.23 -5.22 0.02
C PRO A 97 -19.77 -5.10 -1.42
N GLU A 98 -20.94 -4.51 -1.60
CA GLU A 98 -21.47 -4.24 -2.94
C GLU A 98 -20.55 -3.30 -3.73
N ALA A 99 -20.40 -3.60 -5.04
CA ALA A 99 -19.56 -2.80 -5.92
C ALA A 99 -20.09 -1.37 -6.05
N ARG A 100 -19.22 -0.41 -5.82
CA ARG A 100 -19.48 1.01 -6.10
C ARG A 100 -18.57 1.47 -7.22
N ARG A 101 -19.13 2.20 -8.16
CA ARG A 101 -18.34 2.71 -9.29
C ARG A 101 -17.18 3.60 -8.78
N ALA A 102 -15.97 3.29 -9.24
CA ALA A 102 -14.79 4.09 -8.92
C ALA A 102 -14.95 5.53 -9.44
N PRO A 103 -14.48 6.52 -8.67
CA PRO A 103 -14.37 7.89 -9.16
C PRO A 103 -13.20 8.07 -10.14
N PHE A 104 -12.42 7.03 -10.38
CA PHE A 104 -11.24 6.99 -11.25
C PHE A 104 -11.52 6.13 -12.48
N ALA A 105 -11.04 6.58 -13.64
CA ALA A 105 -11.11 5.79 -14.87
C ALA A 105 -9.93 4.81 -14.98
N GLN A 106 -8.78 5.20 -14.41
CA GLN A 106 -7.55 4.43 -14.40
C GLN A 106 -6.87 4.54 -13.04
N VAL A 107 -6.32 3.44 -12.56
CA VAL A 107 -5.53 3.36 -11.33
C VAL A 107 -4.18 2.73 -11.66
N TYR A 108 -3.10 3.45 -11.37
CA TYR A 108 -1.73 2.96 -11.47
C TYR A 108 -1.23 2.61 -10.07
N CYS A 109 -1.07 1.32 -9.78
CA CYS A 109 -0.56 0.83 -8.50
C CYS A 109 0.00 -0.59 -8.64
N ASP A 110 0.92 -0.95 -7.76
CA ASP A 110 1.44 -2.32 -7.64
C ASP A 110 0.81 -3.09 -6.47
N ASP A 111 0.15 -2.40 -5.55
CA ASP A 111 -0.52 -3.02 -4.41
C ASP A 111 -1.71 -3.90 -4.87
N PRO A 112 -1.69 -5.22 -4.57
CA PRO A 112 -2.72 -6.17 -5.04
C PRO A 112 -4.13 -5.84 -4.53
N LEU A 113 -4.26 -5.30 -3.29
CA LEU A 113 -5.55 -4.92 -2.74
C LEU A 113 -6.14 -3.73 -3.49
N LEU A 114 -5.33 -2.72 -3.78
CA LEU A 114 -5.77 -1.54 -4.53
C LEU A 114 -6.12 -1.90 -5.97
N ARG A 115 -5.35 -2.79 -6.61
CA ARG A 115 -5.67 -3.33 -7.94
C ARG A 115 -6.99 -4.08 -7.93
N GLY A 116 -7.20 -4.96 -6.96
CA GLY A 116 -8.46 -5.68 -6.78
C GLY A 116 -9.65 -4.74 -6.59
N LEU A 117 -9.52 -3.74 -5.73
CA LEU A 117 -10.56 -2.72 -5.52
C LEU A 117 -10.85 -1.89 -6.77
N ALA A 118 -9.80 -1.53 -7.54
CA ALA A 118 -9.97 -0.81 -8.79
C ALA A 118 -10.78 -1.63 -9.80
N LEU A 119 -10.38 -2.87 -10.05
CA LEU A 119 -11.08 -3.79 -10.96
C LEU A 119 -12.51 -4.03 -10.50
N TRP A 120 -12.72 -4.30 -9.22
CA TRP A 120 -14.03 -4.57 -8.66
C TRP A 120 -14.99 -3.37 -8.77
N SER A 121 -14.46 -2.14 -8.72
CA SER A 121 -15.22 -0.90 -8.90
C SER A 121 -15.29 -0.40 -10.35
N GLY A 122 -14.83 -1.19 -11.32
CA GLY A 122 -14.89 -0.92 -12.75
C GLY A 122 -13.87 0.08 -13.27
N ALA A 123 -12.80 0.35 -12.52
CA ALA A 123 -11.65 1.11 -13.01
C ALA A 123 -10.66 0.19 -13.73
N ALA A 124 -10.01 0.68 -14.77
CA ALA A 124 -8.85 0.01 -15.36
C ALA A 124 -7.66 0.13 -14.40
N THR A 125 -6.77 -0.87 -14.40
CA THR A 125 -5.59 -0.85 -13.53
C THR A 125 -4.35 -1.32 -14.29
N ASP A 126 -3.20 -0.73 -13.94
CA ASP A 126 -1.89 -1.08 -14.46
C ASP A 126 -0.81 -0.73 -13.43
N SER A 127 0.41 -1.24 -13.63
CA SER A 127 1.55 -0.82 -12.84
C SER A 127 1.92 0.64 -13.14
N PRO A 128 2.43 1.39 -12.14
CA PRO A 128 2.94 2.74 -12.38
C PRO A 128 4.04 2.71 -13.43
N PRO A 129 4.01 3.58 -14.44
CA PRO A 129 5.15 3.73 -15.33
C PRO A 129 6.36 4.26 -14.55
N HIS A 130 7.54 4.22 -15.17
CA HIS A 130 8.80 4.64 -14.53
C HIS A 130 8.77 6.12 -14.10
N ASP A 131 8.11 6.96 -14.90
CA ASP A 131 7.99 8.41 -14.68
C ASP A 131 6.68 8.97 -15.26
N ALA A 132 6.44 10.24 -15.07
CA ALA A 132 5.25 10.93 -15.59
C ALA A 132 5.16 10.95 -17.12
N GLY A 133 6.27 10.79 -17.84
CA GLY A 133 6.29 10.72 -19.31
C GLY A 133 5.68 9.44 -19.86
N GLY A 134 5.71 8.36 -19.06
CA GLY A 134 5.06 7.09 -19.38
C GLY A 134 3.54 7.08 -19.22
N LEU A 135 2.96 8.14 -18.66
CA LEU A 135 1.50 8.27 -18.62
C LEU A 135 0.94 8.54 -20.02
N PRO A 136 -0.08 7.79 -20.46
CA PRO A 136 -0.60 7.94 -21.81
C PRO A 136 -1.12 9.36 -22.06
N PRO A 137 -0.85 9.94 -23.25
CA PRO A 137 -1.39 11.23 -23.64
C PRO A 137 -2.92 11.21 -23.54
N GLY A 138 -3.51 12.20 -22.85
CA GLY A 138 -4.95 12.26 -22.65
C GLY A 138 -5.50 11.33 -21.55
N ALA A 139 -4.64 10.64 -20.78
CA ALA A 139 -5.07 9.88 -19.61
C ALA A 139 -5.96 10.71 -18.67
N ALA A 140 -5.81 12.03 -18.71
CA ALA A 140 -6.56 12.99 -17.90
C ALA A 140 -7.58 13.83 -18.70
N ALA A 141 -7.86 13.53 -19.97
CA ALA A 141 -8.83 14.29 -20.75
C ALA A 141 -10.25 14.13 -20.17
N GLY A 142 -10.60 14.94 -19.19
CA GLY A 142 -11.88 14.90 -18.48
C GLY A 142 -12.05 13.69 -17.54
N ARG A 143 -11.04 12.85 -17.38
CA ARG A 143 -11.05 11.65 -16.53
C ARG A 143 -10.15 11.83 -15.31
N ARG A 144 -10.53 11.23 -14.20
CA ARG A 144 -9.68 11.16 -13.02
C ARG A 144 -8.81 9.90 -13.09
N VAL A 145 -7.53 10.09 -12.87
CA VAL A 145 -6.53 9.02 -12.77
C VAL A 145 -5.98 9.00 -11.35
N LEU A 146 -5.84 7.83 -10.77
CA LEU A 146 -5.15 7.63 -9.49
C LEU A 146 -3.77 7.04 -9.77
N LEU A 147 -2.74 7.68 -9.24
CA LEU A 147 -1.37 7.17 -9.22
C LEU A 147 -0.96 6.94 -7.76
N VAL A 148 -0.54 5.75 -7.44
CA VAL A 148 -0.06 5.37 -6.11
C VAL A 148 1.47 5.25 -6.14
N LEU A 149 2.13 6.03 -5.30
CA LEU A 149 3.59 6.06 -5.14
C LEU A 149 3.91 5.62 -3.71
N ASP A 150 4.22 4.36 -3.51
CA ASP A 150 4.35 3.72 -2.20
C ASP A 150 5.79 3.36 -1.79
N ALA A 151 6.79 3.62 -2.66
CA ALA A 151 8.18 3.25 -2.39
C ALA A 151 8.75 3.84 -1.08
N CYS A 152 8.19 4.96 -0.57
CA CYS A 152 8.60 5.54 0.71
C CYS A 152 8.13 4.74 1.94
N LEU A 153 7.17 3.80 1.80
CA LEU A 153 6.55 3.14 2.94
C LEU A 153 7.55 2.34 3.78
N ALA A 154 8.39 1.53 3.13
CA ALA A 154 9.37 0.72 3.84
C ALA A 154 10.41 1.58 4.55
N ALA A 155 11.00 2.55 3.84
CA ALA A 155 12.00 3.47 4.43
C ALA A 155 11.42 4.24 5.62
N ALA A 156 10.18 4.71 5.52
CA ALA A 156 9.50 5.39 6.62
C ALA A 156 9.21 4.45 7.80
N ALA A 157 8.77 3.21 7.54
CA ALA A 157 8.43 2.25 8.59
C ALA A 157 9.67 1.80 9.41
N TYR A 158 10.82 1.69 8.74
CA TYR A 158 12.07 1.27 9.40
C TYR A 158 12.98 2.42 9.80
N GLY A 159 12.57 3.67 9.62
CA GLY A 159 13.32 4.86 10.02
C GLY A 159 14.57 5.13 9.19
N ASP A 160 14.65 4.59 7.97
CA ASP A 160 15.75 4.84 7.04
C ASP A 160 15.57 6.21 6.37
N ALA A 161 16.05 7.24 7.05
CA ALA A 161 15.95 8.63 6.60
C ALA A 161 16.73 8.90 5.31
N GLN A 162 17.85 8.19 5.10
CA GLN A 162 18.64 8.35 3.88
C GLN A 162 17.89 7.79 2.68
N GLN A 163 17.47 6.54 2.72
CA GLN A 163 16.69 5.91 1.65
C GLN A 163 15.41 6.69 1.37
N TRP A 164 14.72 7.15 2.42
CA TRP A 164 13.52 7.97 2.29
C TRP A 164 13.80 9.27 1.50
N SER A 165 14.89 9.97 1.83
CA SER A 165 15.30 11.22 1.15
C SER A 165 15.63 10.99 -0.32
N GLU A 166 16.33 9.90 -0.64
CA GLU A 166 16.66 9.52 -2.01
C GLU A 166 15.40 9.21 -2.85
N ILE A 167 14.42 8.52 -2.24
CA ILE A 167 13.14 8.21 -2.90
C ILE A 167 12.34 9.50 -3.15
N VAL A 168 12.27 10.40 -2.18
CA VAL A 168 11.58 11.70 -2.34
C VAL A 168 12.23 12.55 -3.43
N ALA A 169 13.56 12.60 -3.49
CA ALA A 169 14.27 13.31 -4.55
C ALA A 169 13.99 12.70 -5.95
N ARG A 170 13.87 11.38 -6.02
CA ARG A 170 13.45 10.69 -7.24
C ARG A 170 12.01 11.02 -7.62
N TYR A 171 11.08 11.03 -6.65
CA TYR A 171 9.68 11.42 -6.90
C TYR A 171 9.56 12.85 -7.41
N GLU A 172 10.35 13.78 -6.85
CA GLU A 172 10.40 15.16 -7.33
C GLU A 172 10.80 15.24 -8.80
N ARG A 173 11.89 14.54 -9.17
CA ARG A 173 12.43 14.57 -10.53
C ARG A 173 11.52 13.86 -11.54
N ASP A 174 11.01 12.67 -11.19
CA ASP A 174 10.37 11.77 -12.16
C ASP A 174 8.85 11.98 -12.20
N TRP A 175 8.26 12.56 -11.14
CA TRP A 175 6.81 12.73 -11.03
C TRP A 175 6.36 14.16 -10.77
N PHE A 176 6.79 14.78 -9.66
CA PHE A 176 6.18 16.04 -9.23
C PHE A 176 6.53 17.19 -10.15
N ALA A 177 7.78 17.39 -10.50
CA ALA A 177 8.19 18.46 -11.40
C ALA A 177 7.58 18.30 -12.81
N PRO A 178 7.59 17.12 -13.47
CA PRO A 178 6.92 16.91 -14.75
C PRO A 178 5.40 17.10 -14.71
N LEU A 179 4.72 16.65 -13.63
CA LEU A 179 3.28 16.84 -13.48
C LEU A 179 2.91 18.32 -13.28
N LEU A 180 3.73 19.09 -12.55
CA LEU A 180 3.56 20.54 -12.42
C LEU A 180 3.78 21.25 -13.77
N GLN A 181 4.74 20.81 -14.57
CA GLN A 181 4.93 21.32 -15.93
C GLN A 181 3.73 21.00 -16.82
N ALA A 182 3.17 19.78 -16.73
CA ALA A 182 1.96 19.40 -17.46
C ALA A 182 0.76 20.24 -17.05
N LEU A 183 0.61 20.58 -15.76
CA LEU A 183 -0.42 21.47 -15.25
C LEU A 183 -0.25 22.90 -15.80
N SER A 184 0.96 23.44 -15.79
CA SER A 184 1.28 24.78 -16.32
C SER A 184 1.02 24.87 -17.82
N ALA A 185 1.35 23.81 -18.56
CA ALA A 185 1.15 23.66 -20.01
C ALA A 185 -0.30 23.29 -20.41
N ARG A 186 -1.27 23.31 -19.48
CA ARG A 186 -2.68 22.97 -19.69
C ARG A 186 -2.94 21.51 -20.16
N ARG A 187 -1.98 20.64 -20.04
CA ARG A 187 -2.13 19.21 -20.32
C ARG A 187 -2.89 18.48 -19.20
N LEU A 188 -2.88 19.05 -17.99
CA LEU A 188 -3.67 18.62 -16.83
C LEU A 188 -4.58 19.76 -16.37
N GLN A 189 -5.78 19.43 -15.89
CA GLN A 189 -6.74 20.41 -15.34
C GLN A 189 -6.47 20.71 -13.87
N ALA A 190 -6.08 19.67 -13.12
CA ALA A 190 -5.74 19.75 -11.69
C ALA A 190 -4.83 18.59 -11.29
N LEU A 191 -4.04 18.81 -10.26
CA LEU A 191 -3.35 17.79 -9.49
C LEU A 191 -3.94 17.73 -8.09
N GLU A 192 -4.05 16.53 -7.56
CA GLU A 192 -4.49 16.31 -6.20
C GLU A 192 -3.51 15.35 -5.53
N LEU A 193 -2.85 15.80 -4.46
CA LEU A 193 -1.95 15.00 -3.64
C LEU A 193 -2.67 14.61 -2.36
N VAL A 194 -2.74 13.30 -2.10
CA VAL A 194 -3.23 12.73 -0.85
C VAL A 194 -2.04 12.15 -0.11
N ALA A 195 -1.55 12.87 0.88
CA ALA A 195 -0.32 12.51 1.61
C ALA A 195 -0.55 11.50 2.75
N LEU A 196 -1.77 10.95 2.88
CA LEU A 196 -2.19 9.98 3.91
C LEU A 196 -2.04 10.48 5.37
N ASN A 197 -1.84 11.78 5.55
CA ASN A 197 -1.77 12.47 6.85
C ASN A 197 -3.11 13.13 7.24
N GLY A 198 -4.21 12.77 6.58
CA GLY A 198 -5.53 13.38 6.74
C GLY A 198 -5.77 14.58 5.82
N TYR A 199 -4.77 15.08 5.13
CA TYR A 199 -4.87 16.23 4.25
C TYR A 199 -4.85 15.84 2.78
N ARG A 200 -5.57 16.66 2.00
CA ARG A 200 -5.63 16.60 0.55
C ARG A 200 -5.23 17.96 -0.01
N TYR A 201 -4.19 17.97 -0.83
CA TYR A 201 -3.67 19.18 -1.46
C TYR A 201 -4.10 19.20 -2.91
N ARG A 202 -4.85 20.22 -3.31
CA ARG A 202 -5.32 20.38 -4.67
C ARG A 202 -4.67 21.58 -5.32
N LEU A 203 -4.05 21.37 -6.49
CA LEU A 203 -3.44 22.39 -7.32
C LEU A 203 -4.19 22.51 -8.65
N ARG A 204 -4.48 23.74 -9.02
CA ARG A 204 -4.96 24.11 -10.35
C ARG A 204 -3.97 25.08 -10.97
N ARG A 205 -4.01 25.26 -12.29
CA ARG A 205 -3.12 26.19 -12.98
C ARG A 205 -3.11 27.60 -12.37
N GLY A 206 -4.28 28.14 -11.99
CA GLY A 206 -4.38 29.46 -11.35
C GLY A 206 -3.65 29.57 -10.02
N ASP A 207 -3.42 28.45 -9.33
CA ASP A 207 -2.69 28.44 -8.06
C ASP A 207 -1.18 28.63 -8.27
N LEU A 208 -0.64 28.29 -9.44
CA LEU A 208 0.77 28.47 -9.80
C LEU A 208 1.16 29.96 -9.94
N TRP A 209 0.21 30.84 -10.15
CA TRP A 209 0.42 32.29 -10.29
C TRP A 209 0.31 33.04 -8.98
N ARG A 210 0.04 32.37 -7.86
CA ARG A 210 -0.14 32.97 -6.54
C ARG A 210 1.20 33.19 -5.83
N PHE A 211 2.12 33.93 -6.47
CA PHE A 211 3.47 34.21 -5.96
C PHE A 211 3.47 34.99 -4.64
N TRP A 212 2.36 35.66 -4.28
CA TRP A 212 2.19 36.37 -3.00
C TRP A 212 1.90 35.46 -1.81
N ARG A 213 1.58 34.18 -2.04
CA ARG A 213 1.49 33.18 -0.96
C ARG A 213 2.88 32.84 -0.48
N ARG A 214 3.13 33.08 0.81
CA ARG A 214 4.38 32.65 1.42
C ARG A 214 4.48 31.13 1.36
N SER A 215 5.65 30.61 1.01
CA SER A 215 5.96 29.20 1.16
C SER A 215 5.97 28.85 2.65
N VAL A 216 5.12 27.96 3.06
CA VAL A 216 5.13 27.41 4.42
C VAL A 216 6.08 26.20 4.39
N ARG A 217 7.02 26.15 5.32
CA ARG A 217 7.86 24.97 5.45
C ARG A 217 6.96 23.76 5.77
N TRP A 218 7.19 22.65 5.13
CA TRP A 218 6.35 21.46 5.30
C TRP A 218 6.24 21.02 6.78
N ARG A 219 7.29 21.23 7.59
CA ARG A 219 7.28 20.96 9.04
C ARG A 219 6.26 21.82 9.78
N ASP A 220 6.16 23.09 9.43
CA ASP A 220 5.22 24.03 10.06
C ASP A 220 3.79 23.72 9.64
N ALA A 221 3.60 23.30 8.37
CA ALA A 221 2.32 22.84 7.86
C ALA A 221 1.84 21.55 8.56
N LEU A 222 2.74 20.60 8.85
CA LEU A 222 2.41 19.39 9.59
C LEU A 222 2.10 19.68 11.07
N ALA A 223 2.87 20.57 11.72
CA ALA A 223 2.62 20.94 13.11
C ALA A 223 1.27 21.63 13.29
N ALA A 224 0.91 22.55 12.38
CA ALA A 224 -0.40 23.21 12.38
C ALA A 224 -1.57 22.27 12.10
N ALA A 225 -1.29 21.10 11.50
CA ALA A 225 -2.26 20.09 11.18
C ALA A 225 -2.50 19.08 12.33
N SER A 226 -1.61 19.06 13.30
CA SER A 226 -1.65 18.16 14.47
C SER A 226 -2.17 18.85 15.73
N ALA A 227 -2.46 20.14 15.66
CA ALA A 227 -3.03 20.96 16.72
C ALA A 227 -4.53 21.17 16.51
#